data_6aa18800117d4978d13ebfa22798b4a7
#
_entry.id   6aa18800117d4978d13ebfa22798b4a7
#
_cell.length_a   1.000
_cell.length_b   1.000
_cell.length_c   1.000
_cell.angle_alpha   90.00
_cell.angle_beta   90.00
_cell.angle_gamma   90.00
#
_symmetry.space_group_name_H-M   'P 1'
#
loop_
_entity.id
_entity.type
_entity.pdbx_description
1 polymer ?
#
loop_
_entity_poly.entity_id
_entity_poly.type
_entity_poly.pdbx_seq_one_letter_code
_entity_poly.pdbx_strand_id
1 'polypeptide(L)'
;AKLEKKIASLEGERKSFNKGKRDSETKLQSKTAELGNNKASLKGMTEDYGKFMGKAKKDKDGNILNLITLDGVESTNLEVIGKHLQMLAEKETTGGQYKRIGEIYGFPVKIVSETSFENGLPFVDNRFFVEGNYKYQYNYGHIAKSDPIAAANNFLNALQKIPSYIEQYDSRCKALEKEIPQLEEIAGKTWKKEEELKG
;
A
#
# COMPACT_ATOMS: atom_id res chain seq x y z
N ALA A 1 5.83 4.62 -59.26
CA ALA A 1 6.73 3.80 -58.40
C ALA A 1 7.47 4.61 -57.31
N LYS A 2 8.14 5.73 -57.64
CA LYS A 2 8.93 6.50 -56.64
C LYS A 2 8.03 7.28 -55.68
N LEU A 3 6.96 7.89 -56.20
CA LEU A 3 5.97 8.64 -55.41
C LEU A 3 5.16 7.70 -54.48
N GLU A 4 4.73 6.56 -55.00
CA GLU A 4 4.00 5.54 -54.24
C GLU A 4 4.82 5.02 -53.06
N LYS A 5 6.12 4.77 -53.26
CA LYS A 5 7.02 4.38 -52.17
C LYS A 5 7.15 5.46 -51.10
N LYS A 6 7.18 6.75 -51.50
CA LYS A 6 7.25 7.88 -50.58
C LYS A 6 5.95 7.99 -49.77
N ILE A 7 4.79 7.85 -50.41
CA ILE A 7 3.48 7.86 -49.75
C ILE A 7 3.38 6.72 -48.71
N ALA A 8 3.72 5.49 -49.12
CA ALA A 8 3.69 4.33 -48.24
C ALA A 8 4.61 4.49 -46.99
N SER A 9 5.80 5.11 -47.21
CA SER A 9 6.71 5.42 -46.09
C SER A 9 6.11 6.44 -45.14
N LEU A 10 5.53 7.51 -45.63
CA LEU A 10 4.90 8.57 -44.82
C LEU A 10 3.67 8.02 -44.05
N GLU A 11 2.87 7.18 -44.70
CA GLU A 11 1.74 6.52 -44.05
C GLU A 11 2.18 5.60 -42.90
N GLY A 12 3.29 4.85 -43.11
CA GLY A 12 3.92 4.02 -42.09
C GLY A 12 4.41 4.84 -40.90
N GLU A 13 5.10 5.96 -41.19
CA GLU A 13 5.55 6.89 -40.14
C GLU A 13 4.39 7.49 -39.36
N ARG A 14 3.32 7.92 -40.05
CA ARG A 14 2.10 8.43 -39.40
C ARG A 14 1.45 7.40 -38.50
N LYS A 15 1.36 6.14 -38.98
CA LYS A 15 0.79 5.04 -38.18
C LYS A 15 1.58 4.78 -36.90
N SER A 16 2.91 4.78 -37.00
CA SER A 16 3.81 4.62 -35.86
C SER A 16 3.69 5.79 -34.88
N PHE A 17 3.64 7.02 -35.38
CA PHE A 17 3.44 8.21 -34.57
C PHE A 17 2.10 8.16 -33.82
N ASN A 18 1.00 7.86 -34.51
CA ASN A 18 -0.32 7.77 -33.90
C ASN A 18 -0.42 6.64 -32.86
N LYS A 19 0.26 5.51 -33.10
CA LYS A 19 0.38 4.44 -32.10
C LYS A 19 1.10 4.93 -30.86
N GLY A 20 2.27 5.51 -31.01
CA GLY A 20 3.05 6.06 -29.89
C GLY A 20 2.28 7.13 -29.11
N LYS A 21 1.52 7.97 -29.80
CA LYS A 21 0.64 8.96 -29.17
C LYS A 21 -0.45 8.31 -28.33
N ARG A 22 -1.16 7.30 -28.86
CA ARG A 22 -2.18 6.56 -28.13
C ARG A 22 -1.62 5.83 -26.91
N ASP A 23 -0.46 5.20 -27.08
CA ASP A 23 0.22 4.51 -25.97
C ASP A 23 0.56 5.51 -24.85
N SER A 24 1.03 6.70 -25.22
CA SER A 24 1.30 7.79 -24.26
C SER A 24 0.05 8.32 -23.59
N GLU A 25 -1.06 8.49 -24.31
CA GLU A 25 -2.36 8.89 -23.77
C GLU A 25 -2.89 7.87 -22.76
N THR A 26 -2.80 6.57 -23.06
CA THR A 26 -3.21 5.50 -22.16
C THR A 26 -2.35 5.47 -20.91
N LYS A 27 -1.04 5.61 -21.08
CA LYS A 27 -0.08 5.66 -19.97
C LYS A 27 -0.31 6.90 -19.10
N LEU A 28 -0.61 8.05 -19.71
CA LEU A 28 -0.94 9.29 -19.02
C LEU A 28 -2.18 9.13 -18.13
N GLN A 29 -3.26 8.51 -18.64
CA GLN A 29 -4.46 8.23 -17.86
C GLN A 29 -4.17 7.33 -16.67
N SER A 30 -3.42 6.25 -16.89
CA SER A 30 -3.02 5.31 -15.84
C SER A 30 -2.18 5.99 -14.76
N LYS A 31 -1.17 6.77 -15.13
CA LYS A 31 -0.29 7.48 -14.21
C LYS A 31 -1.00 8.60 -13.44
N THR A 32 -1.92 9.28 -14.06
CA THR A 32 -2.76 10.31 -13.40
C THR A 32 -3.67 9.68 -12.35
N ALA A 33 -4.29 8.54 -12.65
CA ALA A 33 -5.10 7.79 -11.68
C ALA A 33 -4.24 7.27 -10.53
N GLU A 34 -3.05 6.72 -10.82
CA GLU A 34 -2.10 6.26 -9.82
C GLU A 34 -1.66 7.39 -8.88
N LEU A 35 -1.37 8.57 -9.42
CA LEU A 35 -1.01 9.75 -8.61
C LEU A 35 -2.17 10.14 -7.68
N GLY A 36 -3.40 10.19 -8.19
CA GLY A 36 -4.58 10.49 -7.38
C GLY A 36 -4.77 9.49 -6.23
N ASN A 37 -4.63 8.21 -6.50
CA ASN A 37 -4.73 7.15 -5.49
C ASN A 37 -3.60 7.23 -4.46
N ASN A 38 -2.36 7.47 -4.90
CA ASN A 38 -1.21 7.62 -3.99
C ASN A 38 -1.33 8.86 -3.11
N LYS A 39 -1.84 9.98 -3.62
CA LYS A 39 -2.10 11.19 -2.83
C LYS A 39 -3.18 10.94 -1.77
N ALA A 40 -4.25 10.22 -2.11
CA ALA A 40 -5.30 9.85 -1.16
C ALA A 40 -4.76 8.93 -0.05
N SER A 41 -3.95 7.94 -0.40
CA SER A 41 -3.28 7.06 0.56
C SER A 41 -2.33 7.83 1.47
N LEU A 42 -1.51 8.72 0.90
CA LEU A 42 -0.58 9.57 1.65
C LEU A 42 -1.32 10.46 2.66
N LYS A 43 -2.43 11.06 2.26
CA LYS A 43 -3.29 11.86 3.15
C LYS A 43 -3.84 11.01 4.30
N GLY A 44 -4.39 9.84 4.01
CA GLY A 44 -4.95 8.93 5.02
C GLY A 44 -3.91 8.46 6.02
N MET A 45 -2.70 8.08 5.56
CA MET A 45 -1.60 7.67 6.42
C MET A 45 -1.10 8.82 7.30
N THR A 46 -1.02 10.03 6.77
CA THR A 46 -0.63 11.23 7.51
C THR A 46 -1.64 11.55 8.61
N GLU A 47 -2.92 11.45 8.33
CA GLU A 47 -3.99 11.60 9.32
C GLU A 47 -3.91 10.55 10.42
N ASP A 48 -3.71 9.27 10.06
CA ASP A 48 -3.57 8.18 11.02
C ASP A 48 -2.35 8.38 11.94
N TYR A 49 -1.21 8.74 11.36
CA TYR A 49 -0.02 9.00 12.15
C TYR A 49 -0.19 10.19 13.10
N GLY A 50 -0.86 11.23 12.64
CA GLY A 50 -1.21 12.39 13.48
C GLY A 50 -2.12 12.01 14.65
N LYS A 51 -3.12 11.16 14.44
CA LYS A 51 -3.98 10.62 15.50
C LYS A 51 -3.19 9.77 16.49
N PHE A 52 -2.32 8.91 15.99
CA PHE A 52 -1.47 8.07 16.84
C PHE A 52 -0.55 8.93 17.71
N MET A 53 0.21 9.83 17.13
CA MET A 53 1.15 10.70 17.85
C MET A 53 0.45 11.66 18.80
N GLY A 54 -0.76 12.11 18.49
CA GLY A 54 -1.58 12.95 19.36
C GLY A 54 -2.06 12.24 20.63
N LYS A 55 -2.16 10.91 20.61
CA LYS A 55 -2.56 10.06 21.74
C LYS A 55 -1.40 9.33 22.40
N ALA A 56 -0.25 9.27 21.75
CA ALA A 56 0.91 8.49 22.20
C ALA A 56 1.35 8.92 23.61
N LYS A 57 1.45 7.94 24.49
CA LYS A 57 1.99 8.09 25.84
C LYS A 57 3.41 7.54 25.85
N LYS A 58 4.31 8.25 26.53
CA LYS A 58 5.71 7.89 26.63
C LYS A 58 6.08 7.52 28.06
N ASP A 59 7.02 6.59 28.19
CA ASP A 59 7.66 6.32 29.48
C ASP A 59 8.70 7.39 29.84
N LYS A 60 9.37 7.20 30.97
CA LYS A 60 10.41 8.12 31.47
C LYS A 60 11.63 8.24 30.53
N ASP A 61 11.85 7.25 29.68
CA ASP A 61 12.95 7.20 28.72
C ASP A 61 12.56 7.73 27.33
N GLY A 62 11.31 8.20 27.19
CA GLY A 62 10.79 8.75 25.94
C GLY A 62 10.25 7.70 24.95
N ASN A 63 10.22 6.43 25.32
CA ASN A 63 9.66 5.37 24.48
C ASN A 63 8.14 5.37 24.54
N ILE A 64 7.50 5.15 23.39
CA ILE A 64 6.03 5.06 23.31
C ILE A 64 5.58 3.77 24.00
N LEU A 65 4.63 3.90 24.93
CA LEU A 65 4.05 2.76 25.62
C LEU A 65 3.17 1.94 24.68
N ASN A 66 3.26 0.61 24.80
CA ASN A 66 2.33 -0.28 24.13
C ASN A 66 1.05 -0.41 24.98
N LEU A 67 -0.01 0.26 24.55
CA LEU A 67 -1.33 0.26 25.22
C LEU A 67 -2.34 -0.64 24.50
N ILE A 68 -1.88 -1.69 23.84
CA ILE A 68 -2.78 -2.65 23.20
C ILE A 68 -3.68 -3.32 24.22
N THR A 69 -4.96 -3.47 23.87
CA THR A 69 -5.94 -4.25 24.59
C THR A 69 -6.57 -5.27 23.66
N LEU A 70 -6.97 -6.41 24.19
CA LEU A 70 -7.69 -7.43 23.44
C LEU A 70 -9.11 -7.61 23.98
N ASP A 71 -10.06 -7.77 23.09
CA ASP A 71 -11.46 -8.00 23.43
C ASP A 71 -11.58 -9.33 24.21
N GLY A 72 -12.24 -9.29 25.37
CA GLY A 72 -12.37 -10.45 26.24
C GLY A 72 -11.16 -10.78 27.12
N VAL A 73 -10.09 -9.98 27.04
CA VAL A 73 -8.91 -10.10 27.89
C VAL A 73 -8.79 -8.87 28.78
N GLU A 74 -8.98 -9.05 30.08
CA GLU A 74 -8.97 -7.92 31.04
C GLU A 74 -7.56 -7.43 31.36
N SER A 75 -6.55 -8.29 31.21
CA SER A 75 -5.15 -7.93 31.49
C SER A 75 -4.59 -6.96 30.46
N THR A 76 -3.81 -5.99 30.94
CA THR A 76 -2.96 -5.09 30.12
C THR A 76 -1.50 -5.53 30.11
N ASN A 77 -1.17 -6.62 30.78
CA ASN A 77 0.17 -7.19 30.77
C ASN A 77 0.54 -7.72 29.37
N LEU A 78 1.62 -7.22 28.81
CA LEU A 78 2.01 -7.56 27.44
C LEU A 78 2.33 -9.04 27.23
N GLU A 79 2.84 -9.73 28.23
CA GLU A 79 3.08 -11.18 28.16
C GLU A 79 1.77 -11.96 28.07
N VAL A 80 0.77 -11.58 28.85
CA VAL A 80 -0.56 -12.20 28.83
C VAL A 80 -1.23 -11.93 27.46
N ILE A 81 -1.20 -10.71 27.00
CA ILE A 81 -1.73 -10.32 25.69
C ILE A 81 -1.02 -11.06 24.57
N GLY A 82 0.30 -11.15 24.62
CA GLY A 82 1.10 -11.85 23.63
C GLY A 82 0.79 -13.35 23.55
N LYS A 83 0.60 -14.01 24.68
CA LYS A 83 0.17 -15.42 24.74
C LYS A 83 -1.21 -15.63 24.13
N HIS A 84 -2.13 -14.70 24.37
CA HIS A 84 -3.45 -14.76 23.76
C HIS A 84 -3.39 -14.56 22.23
N LEU A 85 -2.57 -13.64 21.77
CA LEU A 85 -2.30 -13.45 20.32
C LEU A 85 -1.71 -14.67 19.67
N GLN A 86 -0.77 -15.33 20.32
CA GLN A 86 -0.15 -16.58 19.84
C GLN A 86 -1.19 -17.71 19.75
N MET A 87 -2.11 -17.79 20.69
CA MET A 87 -3.23 -18.74 20.63
C MET A 87 -4.15 -18.43 19.44
N LEU A 88 -4.51 -17.16 19.22
CA LEU A 88 -5.32 -16.76 18.07
C LEU A 88 -4.61 -17.08 16.75
N ALA A 89 -3.29 -16.86 16.68
CA ALA A 89 -2.50 -17.17 15.48
C ALA A 89 -2.56 -18.66 15.09
N GLU A 90 -2.64 -19.55 16.09
CA GLU A 90 -2.71 -21.00 15.84
C GLU A 90 -4.13 -21.50 15.58
N LYS A 91 -5.13 -20.96 16.27
CA LYS A 91 -6.46 -21.57 16.37
C LYS A 91 -7.56 -20.80 15.65
N GLU A 92 -7.37 -19.52 15.36
CA GLU A 92 -8.44 -18.71 14.76
C GLU A 92 -8.63 -19.05 13.28
N THR A 93 -9.89 -19.08 12.86
CA THR A 93 -10.28 -19.23 11.46
C THR A 93 -11.35 -18.21 11.13
N THR A 94 -11.06 -17.28 10.24
CA THR A 94 -11.97 -16.19 9.87
C THR A 94 -12.65 -16.39 8.52
N GLY A 95 -12.25 -17.41 7.76
CA GLY A 95 -12.78 -17.61 6.40
C GLY A 95 -12.48 -16.48 5.43
N GLY A 96 -11.33 -15.82 5.58
CA GLY A 96 -10.93 -14.70 4.74
C GLY A 96 -11.53 -13.35 5.14
N GLN A 97 -12.29 -13.29 6.23
CA GLN A 97 -12.86 -12.05 6.73
C GLN A 97 -11.98 -11.43 7.81
N TYR A 98 -11.94 -10.08 7.85
CA TYR A 98 -11.22 -9.34 8.87
C TYR A 98 -12.05 -9.28 10.15
N LYS A 99 -11.55 -9.91 11.21
CA LYS A 99 -12.20 -9.96 12.51
C LYS A 99 -11.50 -9.04 13.49
N ARG A 100 -12.24 -8.15 14.14
CA ARG A 100 -11.71 -7.34 15.25
C ARG A 100 -11.39 -8.22 16.45
N ILE A 101 -10.20 -8.03 17.01
CA ILE A 101 -9.74 -8.74 18.22
C ILE A 101 -9.31 -7.80 19.35
N GLY A 102 -9.20 -6.51 19.11
CA GLY A 102 -8.75 -5.55 20.12
C GLY A 102 -8.58 -4.15 19.57
N GLU A 103 -7.81 -3.35 20.30
CA GLU A 103 -7.59 -1.95 20.02
C GLU A 103 -6.20 -1.49 20.48
N ILE A 104 -5.59 -0.57 19.75
CA ILE A 104 -4.38 0.14 20.15
C ILE A 104 -4.51 1.62 19.77
N TYR A 105 -4.38 2.53 20.71
CA TYR A 105 -4.51 3.98 20.52
C TYR A 105 -5.74 4.41 19.70
N GLY A 106 -6.89 3.75 19.92
CA GLY A 106 -8.13 4.03 19.21
C GLY A 106 -8.25 3.34 17.84
N PHE A 107 -7.22 2.64 17.37
CA PHE A 107 -7.28 1.88 16.13
C PHE A 107 -7.68 0.43 16.39
N PRO A 108 -8.67 -0.12 15.66
CA PRO A 108 -8.99 -1.54 15.74
C PRO A 108 -7.80 -2.41 15.37
N VAL A 109 -7.61 -3.49 16.13
CA VAL A 109 -6.69 -4.58 15.81
C VAL A 109 -7.49 -5.72 15.22
N LYS A 110 -7.10 -6.21 14.05
CA LYS A 110 -7.83 -7.24 13.31
C LYS A 110 -6.95 -8.42 12.94
N ILE A 111 -7.58 -9.58 12.83
CA ILE A 111 -7.00 -10.82 12.31
C ILE A 111 -7.75 -11.24 11.04
N VAL A 112 -7.03 -11.81 10.09
CA VAL A 112 -7.58 -12.46 8.91
C VAL A 112 -6.90 -13.80 8.70
N SER A 113 -7.69 -14.83 8.44
CA SER A 113 -7.20 -16.16 8.07
C SER A 113 -7.23 -16.32 6.56
N GLU A 114 -6.11 -16.72 5.99
CA GLU A 114 -5.99 -17.05 4.57
C GLU A 114 -5.53 -18.50 4.45
N THR A 115 -5.92 -19.17 3.37
CA THR A 115 -5.40 -20.49 3.05
C THR A 115 -4.12 -20.33 2.24
N SER A 116 -3.02 -20.84 2.78
CA SER A 116 -1.72 -20.93 2.11
C SER A 116 -1.34 -22.38 1.88
N PHE A 117 -0.32 -22.62 1.07
CA PHE A 117 0.14 -23.97 0.75
C PHE A 117 1.63 -24.10 1.06
N GLU A 118 1.98 -25.17 1.74
CA GLU A 118 3.36 -25.56 1.98
C GLU A 118 3.55 -27.02 1.54
N ASN A 119 4.51 -27.25 0.66
CA ASN A 119 4.74 -28.58 0.06
C ASN A 119 3.47 -29.23 -0.56
N GLY A 120 2.61 -28.39 -1.13
CA GLY A 120 1.34 -28.82 -1.73
C GLY A 120 0.21 -29.13 -0.74
N LEU A 121 0.43 -28.96 0.55
CA LEU A 121 -0.56 -29.13 1.61
C LEU A 121 -1.13 -27.79 2.04
N PRO A 122 -2.46 -27.64 2.16
CA PRO A 122 -3.07 -26.42 2.64
C PRO A 122 -2.87 -26.25 4.15
N PHE A 123 -2.63 -25.02 4.56
CA PHE A 123 -2.64 -24.62 5.97
C PHE A 123 -3.30 -23.24 6.13
N VAL A 124 -3.79 -22.96 7.33
CA VAL A 124 -4.36 -21.66 7.66
C VAL A 124 -3.24 -20.71 8.08
N ASP A 125 -3.10 -19.60 7.35
CA ASP A 125 -2.15 -18.53 7.65
C ASP A 125 -2.90 -17.34 8.26
N ASN A 126 -2.66 -17.09 9.54
CA ASN A 126 -3.28 -16.00 10.27
C ASN A 126 -2.38 -14.77 10.27
N ARG A 127 -2.93 -13.66 9.79
CA ARG A 127 -2.25 -12.37 9.75
C ARG A 127 -3.01 -11.31 10.53
N PHE A 128 -2.26 -10.35 11.09
CA PHE A 128 -2.75 -9.34 11.99
C PHE A 128 -2.49 -7.94 11.43
N PHE A 129 -3.43 -7.03 11.68
CA PHE A 129 -3.37 -5.65 11.20
C PHE A 129 -3.83 -4.67 12.28
N VAL A 130 -3.32 -3.45 12.19
CA VAL A 130 -3.90 -2.28 12.83
C VAL A 130 -4.64 -1.49 11.76
N GLU A 131 -5.93 -1.26 11.92
CA GLU A 131 -6.76 -0.62 10.91
C GLU A 131 -7.00 0.86 11.21
N GLY A 132 -6.50 1.72 10.34
CA GLY A 132 -6.85 3.13 10.24
C GLY A 132 -7.48 3.39 8.87
N ASN A 133 -7.15 4.50 8.23
CA ASN A 133 -7.46 4.73 6.81
C ASN A 133 -6.74 3.72 5.91
N TYR A 134 -5.70 3.10 6.42
CA TYR A 134 -4.93 2.05 5.78
C TYR A 134 -4.79 0.88 6.76
N LYS A 135 -4.47 -0.31 6.26
CA LYS A 135 -4.21 -1.50 7.10
C LYS A 135 -2.71 -1.63 7.34
N TYR A 136 -2.28 -1.30 8.56
CA TYR A 136 -0.88 -1.33 8.94
C TYR A 136 -0.50 -2.69 9.49
N GLN A 137 0.62 -3.20 9.04
CA GLN A 137 1.17 -4.47 9.49
C GLN A 137 2.67 -4.36 9.73
N TYR A 138 3.15 -5.20 10.61
CA TYR A 138 4.57 -5.41 10.86
C TYR A 138 4.91 -6.87 10.56
N ASN A 139 6.07 -7.14 9.99
CA ASN A 139 6.48 -8.49 9.62
C ASN A 139 5.41 -9.25 8.80
N TYR A 140 4.88 -8.59 7.75
CA TYR A 140 3.83 -9.14 6.87
C TYR A 140 2.55 -9.60 7.61
N GLY A 141 2.31 -9.09 8.80
CA GLY A 141 1.18 -9.47 9.64
C GLY A 141 1.42 -10.70 10.51
N HIS A 142 2.60 -11.31 10.46
CA HIS A 142 2.94 -12.47 11.30
C HIS A 142 3.54 -12.00 12.63
N ILE A 143 3.06 -12.58 13.72
CA ILE A 143 3.57 -12.31 15.07
C ILE A 143 4.65 -13.32 15.47
N ALA A 144 5.46 -12.97 16.47
CA ALA A 144 6.46 -13.88 17.05
C ALA A 144 5.77 -15.08 17.67
N LYS A 145 6.23 -16.29 17.31
CA LYS A 145 5.63 -17.55 17.77
C LYS A 145 6.05 -17.96 19.17
N SER A 146 7.26 -17.60 19.59
CA SER A 146 7.87 -18.02 20.84
C SER A 146 8.14 -16.91 21.85
N ASP A 147 7.94 -15.65 21.46
CA ASP A 147 8.13 -14.47 22.31
C ASP A 147 6.82 -13.72 22.46
N PRO A 148 6.08 -13.89 23.58
CA PRO A 148 4.78 -13.22 23.78
C PRO A 148 4.88 -11.70 23.78
N ILE A 149 5.91 -11.13 24.39
CA ILE A 149 6.08 -9.66 24.44
C ILE A 149 6.34 -9.12 23.04
N ALA A 150 7.19 -9.77 22.25
CA ALA A 150 7.41 -9.42 20.86
C ALA A 150 6.12 -9.54 20.01
N ALA A 151 5.29 -10.56 20.28
CA ALA A 151 3.99 -10.70 19.63
C ALA A 151 3.07 -9.50 19.93
N ALA A 152 2.99 -9.08 21.19
CA ALA A 152 2.22 -7.90 21.60
C ALA A 152 2.80 -6.61 20.99
N ASN A 153 4.10 -6.48 20.87
CA ASN A 153 4.76 -5.31 20.29
C ASN A 153 4.62 -5.19 18.77
N ASN A 154 4.21 -6.23 18.09
CA ASN A 154 3.98 -6.21 16.64
C ASN A 154 3.07 -5.05 16.21
N PHE A 155 2.03 -4.77 16.99
CA PHE A 155 1.04 -3.74 16.67
C PHE A 155 1.54 -2.31 16.91
N LEU A 156 2.28 -2.08 17.98
CA LEU A 156 2.96 -0.81 18.20
C LEU A 156 4.00 -0.57 17.09
N ASN A 157 4.75 -1.60 16.74
CA ASN A 157 5.72 -1.53 15.64
C ASN A 157 5.05 -1.20 14.31
N ALA A 158 3.85 -1.73 14.06
CA ALA A 158 3.07 -1.40 12.86
C ALA A 158 2.73 0.09 12.80
N LEU A 159 2.28 0.69 13.91
CA LEU A 159 2.01 2.13 13.98
C LEU A 159 3.28 2.98 13.84
N GLN A 160 4.37 2.57 14.48
CA GLN A 160 5.65 3.27 14.41
C GLN A 160 6.31 3.19 13.02
N LYS A 161 5.87 2.25 12.20
CA LYS A 161 6.33 2.09 10.81
C LYS A 161 5.60 3.01 9.82
N ILE A 162 4.51 3.65 10.22
CA ILE A 162 3.73 4.54 9.33
C ILE A 162 4.58 5.61 8.66
N PRO A 163 5.52 6.31 9.33
CA PRO A 163 6.37 7.29 8.67
C PRO A 163 7.14 6.75 7.47
N SER A 164 7.56 5.48 7.49
CA SER A 164 8.25 4.86 6.36
C SER A 164 7.33 4.68 5.15
N TYR A 165 6.07 4.37 5.37
CA TYR A 165 5.06 4.32 4.29
C TYR A 165 4.76 5.70 3.73
N ILE A 166 4.63 6.71 4.59
CA ILE A 166 4.44 8.11 4.18
C ILE A 166 5.58 8.54 3.26
N GLU A 167 6.82 8.27 3.63
CA GLU A 167 8.00 8.59 2.83
C GLU A 167 7.99 7.87 1.46
N GLN A 168 7.64 6.59 1.43
CA GLN A 168 7.53 5.82 0.19
C GLN A 168 6.46 6.38 -0.75
N TYR A 169 5.28 6.68 -0.24
CA TYR A 169 4.18 7.24 -1.04
C TYR A 169 4.45 8.67 -1.50
N ASP A 170 5.09 9.48 -0.66
CA ASP A 170 5.54 10.82 -1.05
C ASP A 170 6.55 10.76 -2.21
N SER A 171 7.52 9.87 -2.12
CA SER A 171 8.50 9.64 -3.21
C SER A 171 7.84 9.16 -4.51
N ARG A 172 6.86 8.27 -4.42
CA ARG A 172 6.08 7.82 -5.59
C ARG A 172 5.29 8.96 -6.21
N CYS A 173 4.65 9.80 -5.39
CA CYS A 173 3.93 10.98 -5.88
C CYS A 173 4.87 11.94 -6.60
N LYS A 174 6.04 12.23 -6.04
CA LYS A 174 7.04 13.11 -6.66
C LYS A 174 7.56 12.55 -7.99
N ALA A 175 7.78 11.24 -8.08
CA ALA A 175 8.19 10.60 -9.32
C ALA A 175 7.10 10.72 -10.41
N LEU A 176 5.84 10.49 -10.05
CA LEU A 176 4.69 10.65 -10.96
C LEU A 176 4.48 12.10 -11.40
N GLU A 177 4.66 13.05 -10.50
CA GLU A 177 4.57 14.48 -10.81
C GLU A 177 5.64 14.96 -11.80
N LYS A 178 6.76 14.25 -11.90
CA LYS A 178 7.80 14.48 -12.94
C LYS A 178 7.47 13.77 -14.25
N GLU A 179 6.95 12.56 -14.19
CA GLU A 179 6.66 11.72 -15.38
C GLU A 179 5.43 12.23 -16.15
N ILE A 180 4.37 12.64 -15.46
CA ILE A 180 3.10 13.05 -16.07
C ILE A 180 3.28 14.22 -17.06
N PRO A 181 3.98 15.33 -16.75
CA PRO A 181 4.19 16.41 -17.71
C PRO A 181 4.92 15.96 -18.99
N GLN A 182 5.84 15.00 -18.89
CA GLN A 182 6.53 14.44 -20.05
C GLN A 182 5.57 13.66 -20.96
N LEU A 183 4.66 12.88 -20.36
CA LEU A 183 3.64 12.14 -21.08
C LEU A 183 2.59 13.09 -21.71
N GLU A 184 2.23 14.15 -21.02
CA GLU A 184 1.33 15.21 -21.54
C GLU A 184 1.94 15.89 -22.78
N GLU A 185 3.24 16.19 -22.75
CA GLU A 185 3.94 16.77 -23.88
C GLU A 185 3.92 15.83 -25.10
N ILE A 186 4.21 14.53 -24.90
CA ILE A 186 4.18 13.54 -26.00
C ILE A 186 2.76 13.36 -26.54
N ALA A 187 1.75 13.25 -25.65
CA ALA A 187 0.35 13.09 -26.04
C ALA A 187 -0.20 14.31 -26.77
N GLY A 188 0.34 15.50 -26.49
CA GLY A 188 -0.06 16.76 -27.13
C GLY A 188 0.62 17.03 -28.47
N LYS A 189 1.64 16.23 -28.87
CA LYS A 189 2.34 16.43 -30.14
C LYS A 189 1.47 16.14 -31.35
N THR A 190 1.70 16.91 -32.41
CA THR A 190 1.12 16.67 -33.73
C THR A 190 2.21 16.16 -34.69
N TRP A 191 1.79 15.33 -35.64
CA TRP A 191 2.72 14.80 -36.62
C TRP A 191 3.13 15.89 -37.64
N LYS A 192 4.38 16.26 -37.67
CA LYS A 192 4.88 17.42 -38.44
C LYS A 192 4.82 17.22 -39.96
N LYS A 193 4.72 15.98 -40.44
CA LYS A 193 4.64 15.68 -41.87
C LYS A 193 3.24 15.48 -42.42
N GLU A 194 2.19 15.84 -41.65
CA GLU A 194 0.80 15.69 -42.07
C GLU A 194 0.48 16.47 -43.34
N GLU A 195 1.00 17.70 -43.46
CA GLU A 195 0.82 18.53 -44.63
C GLU A 195 1.55 17.96 -45.89
N GLU A 196 2.71 17.34 -45.68
CA GLU A 196 3.45 16.69 -46.75
C GLU A 196 2.72 15.47 -47.33
N LEU A 197 1.97 14.75 -46.45
CA LEU A 197 1.16 13.61 -46.90
C LEU A 197 -0.11 14.04 -47.63
N LYS A 198 -0.70 15.18 -47.29
CA LYS A 198 -1.91 15.73 -47.91
C LYS A 198 -1.64 16.42 -49.27
N GLY A 199 -0.43 16.94 -49.44
CA GLY A 199 0.01 17.59 -50.67
C GLY A 199 0.47 16.58 -51.71
#